data_10554541522dd13318d3a0c7ca9ad31d
#
_entry.id   10554541522dd13318d3a0c7ca9ad31d
#
_cell.length_a   1.000
_cell.length_b   1.000
_cell.length_c   1.000
_cell.angle_alpha   90.00
_cell.angle_beta   90.00
_cell.angle_gamma   90.00
#
_symmetry.space_group_name_H-M   'P 1'
#
loop_
_entity.id
_entity.type
_entity.pdbx_description
1 polymer ?
#
loop_
_entity_poly.entity_id
_entity_poly.type
_entity_poly.pdbx_seq_one_letter_code
_entity_poly.pdbx_strand_id
1 'polypeptide(L)'
;KLRAIKTNFPYFAAACLNIRAKSGQEERFKLNKAQMYIHQKIEEQKSEIGRVRVLILKGRQQGCSTYAEARLYHKVSQSKGKRAFILTHEHEATSNLFDMVRRYHEGNPFRPSVSSSNAKELVFDKLDSGYKVGTAGNKAVGRSQTLQYFHGSEVGFWPNGEEHLAGILQAVPLEDDTEVILESTANGVGGVFYDMVQTAQRGEGQYRLIFVPWFWQPEYQMMAPSSLELTSDEIQIQKTYDLTDEQMFWRRNKIYELRSEDLFRQEYPMTANEAFISSGRTVFPATWLMAARDECYSAKIIADININTAELIEKQDGCLKVWDLPKTNRRYVIGADVAEGLEKGDFSCADVLDEDGNQVAQWHGKISPDHFGDLLYALGMLYRKAFMGVERNNHGLTTLTILKNKGYPNIYIQEELEREYDGKQFKKLGWLT
;
A
#
# COMPACT_ATOMS: atom_id res chain seq x y z
N LYS A 1 41.29 9.00 8.98
CA LYS A 1 40.16 9.89 8.65
C LYS A 1 39.57 9.57 7.25
N LEU A 2 40.37 9.58 6.15
CA LEU A 2 39.86 9.29 4.80
C LEU A 2 39.24 7.90 4.65
N ARG A 3 39.79 6.86 5.29
CA ARG A 3 39.19 5.52 5.31
C ARG A 3 37.83 5.54 6.00
N ALA A 4 37.71 6.23 7.14
CA ALA A 4 36.43 6.34 7.86
C ALA A 4 35.35 7.08 7.03
N ILE A 5 35.71 8.12 6.29
CA ILE A 5 34.82 8.81 5.35
C ILE A 5 34.24 7.85 4.30
N LYS A 6 35.02 6.90 3.80
CA LYS A 6 34.59 5.92 2.79
C LYS A 6 33.75 4.78 3.35
N THR A 7 34.02 4.33 4.58
CA THR A 7 33.47 3.06 5.10
C THR A 7 32.49 3.23 6.24
N ASN A 8 32.40 4.42 6.85
CA ASN A 8 31.52 4.67 7.99
C ASN A 8 30.56 5.81 7.64
N PHE A 9 29.34 5.47 7.29
CA PHE A 9 28.33 6.43 6.87
C PHE A 9 27.96 7.44 7.97
N PRO A 10 27.71 7.08 9.25
CA PRO A 10 27.44 8.07 10.30
C PRO A 10 28.57 9.09 10.47
N TYR A 11 29.83 8.64 10.39
CA TYR A 11 30.98 9.55 10.43
C TYR A 11 31.04 10.47 9.21
N PHE A 12 30.79 9.94 8.00
CA PHE A 12 30.72 10.72 6.78
C PHE A 12 29.62 11.78 6.87
N ALA A 13 28.41 11.40 7.30
CA ALA A 13 27.29 12.31 7.44
C ALA A 13 27.62 13.49 8.36
N ALA A 14 28.13 13.19 9.56
CA ALA A 14 28.48 14.21 10.54
C ALA A 14 29.66 15.13 10.11
N ALA A 15 30.60 14.59 9.34
CA ALA A 15 31.79 15.34 8.93
C ALA A 15 31.59 16.12 7.61
N CYS A 16 30.75 15.58 6.69
CA CYS A 16 30.73 16.04 5.31
C CYS A 16 29.37 16.58 4.84
N LEU A 17 28.25 16.21 5.47
CA LEU A 17 26.93 16.58 4.97
C LEU A 17 26.29 17.70 5.79
N ASN A 18 25.60 18.61 5.09
CA ASN A 18 24.73 19.61 5.70
C ASN A 18 23.27 19.27 5.45
N ILE A 19 22.44 19.46 6.46
CA ILE A 19 20.98 19.39 6.37
C ILE A 19 20.38 20.75 6.72
N ARG A 20 19.15 20.97 6.29
CA ARG A 20 18.33 22.07 6.80
C ARG A 20 17.50 21.54 7.97
N ALA A 21 17.75 22.06 9.15
CA ALA A 21 16.92 21.79 10.33
C ALA A 21 15.49 22.33 10.14
N LYS A 22 14.54 21.89 10.94
CA LYS A 22 13.16 22.42 10.93
C LYS A 22 13.09 23.91 11.25
N SER A 23 14.09 24.45 11.95
CA SER A 23 14.27 25.90 12.18
C SER A 23 14.63 26.68 10.91
N GLY A 24 14.92 26.00 9.79
CA GLY A 24 15.43 26.59 8.56
C GLY A 24 16.95 26.78 8.49
N GLN A 25 17.66 26.62 9.60
CA GLN A 25 19.10 26.74 9.66
C GLN A 25 19.82 25.52 9.06
N GLU A 26 21.01 25.76 8.47
CA GLU A 26 21.85 24.65 8.04
C GLU A 26 22.74 24.18 9.19
N GLU A 27 22.81 22.86 9.34
CA GLU A 27 23.63 22.20 10.35
C GLU A 27 24.26 20.92 9.80
N ARG A 28 25.28 20.41 10.51
CA ARG A 28 25.91 19.13 10.18
C ARG A 28 24.94 17.96 10.46
N PHE A 29 24.91 17.04 9.53
CA PHE A 29 23.99 15.90 9.61
C PHE A 29 24.46 14.88 10.65
N LYS A 30 23.99 14.98 11.86
CA LYS A 30 24.12 13.97 12.90
C LYS A 30 22.87 13.10 12.93
N LEU A 31 23.04 11.80 12.81
CA LEU A 31 21.91 10.86 12.83
C LEU A 31 21.16 10.94 14.17
N ASN A 32 19.85 11.08 14.11
CA ASN A 32 18.99 10.98 15.29
C ASN A 32 18.78 9.50 15.70
N LYS A 33 18.01 9.24 16.77
CA LYS A 33 17.72 7.89 17.28
C LYS A 33 17.12 6.98 16.22
N ALA A 34 16.11 7.46 15.49
CA ALA A 34 15.42 6.70 14.46
C ALA A 34 16.37 6.34 13.30
N GLN A 35 17.13 7.32 12.82
CA GLN A 35 18.07 7.14 11.72
C GLN A 35 19.25 6.22 12.11
N MET A 36 19.72 6.27 13.34
CA MET A 36 20.75 5.36 13.83
C MET A 36 20.21 3.91 13.90
N TYR A 37 18.99 3.72 14.38
CA TYR A 37 18.35 2.41 14.41
C TYR A 37 18.15 1.84 12.99
N ILE A 38 17.65 2.67 12.06
CA ILE A 38 17.52 2.27 10.64
C ILE A 38 18.89 1.86 10.10
N HIS A 39 19.92 2.67 10.36
CA HIS A 39 21.29 2.38 9.91
C HIS A 39 21.78 1.03 10.42
N GLN A 40 21.61 0.76 11.72
CA GLN A 40 22.00 -0.50 12.32
C GLN A 40 21.27 -1.68 11.65
N LYS A 41 19.95 -1.60 11.46
CA LYS A 41 19.15 -2.68 10.83
C LYS A 41 19.51 -2.93 9.37
N ILE A 42 19.87 -1.88 8.64
CA ILE A 42 20.37 -2.00 7.27
C ILE A 42 21.74 -2.67 7.23
N GLU A 43 22.67 -2.28 8.11
CA GLU A 43 24.01 -2.90 8.16
C GLU A 43 23.95 -4.35 8.65
N GLU A 44 23.03 -4.69 9.57
CA GLU A 44 22.75 -6.07 9.98
C GLU A 44 22.35 -6.91 8.75
N GLN A 45 21.33 -6.50 8.01
CA GLN A 45 20.89 -7.23 6.82
C GLN A 45 21.99 -7.32 5.76
N LYS A 46 22.73 -6.22 5.54
CA LYS A 46 23.83 -6.21 4.58
C LYS A 46 24.93 -7.20 4.96
N SER A 47 25.25 -7.34 6.24
CA SER A 47 26.26 -8.30 6.70
C SER A 47 25.79 -9.76 6.59
N GLU A 48 24.47 -10.01 6.69
CA GLU A 48 23.87 -11.33 6.59
C GLU A 48 23.77 -11.85 5.14
N ILE A 49 23.31 -11.01 4.22
CA ILE A 49 22.96 -11.43 2.85
C ILE A 49 23.69 -10.64 1.73
N GLY A 50 24.66 -9.80 2.06
CA GLY A 50 25.47 -9.01 1.10
C GLY A 50 24.73 -7.80 0.51
N ARG A 51 23.42 -7.70 0.63
CA ARG A 51 22.57 -6.67 0.02
C ARG A 51 21.51 -6.12 0.98
N VAL A 52 20.81 -5.07 0.58
CA VAL A 52 19.77 -4.44 1.39
C VAL A 52 18.42 -4.48 0.67
N ARG A 53 17.40 -4.98 1.36
CA ARG A 53 15.99 -5.00 0.95
C ARG A 53 15.16 -4.69 2.20
N VAL A 54 14.77 -3.43 2.36
CA VAL A 54 14.08 -2.98 3.59
C VAL A 54 12.82 -2.20 3.29
N LEU A 55 11.84 -2.37 4.17
CA LEU A 55 10.63 -1.58 4.27
C LEU A 55 10.71 -0.76 5.56
N ILE A 56 10.61 0.56 5.47
CA ILE A 56 10.61 1.44 6.63
C ILE A 56 9.19 1.96 6.82
N LEU A 57 8.47 1.41 7.79
CA LEU A 57 7.19 1.93 8.24
C LEU A 57 7.43 2.89 9.41
N LYS A 58 6.98 4.11 9.28
CA LYS A 58 7.38 5.21 10.15
C LYS A 58 6.23 6.12 10.55
N GLY A 59 6.37 6.82 11.67
CA GLY A 59 5.62 8.03 11.92
C GLY A 59 6.10 9.21 11.05
N ARG A 60 5.30 10.25 10.93
CA ARG A 60 5.65 11.46 10.16
C ARG A 60 6.95 12.09 10.64
N GLN A 61 7.67 12.71 9.71
CA GLN A 61 8.82 13.58 9.92
C GLN A 61 9.94 13.03 10.84
N GLN A 62 10.18 11.73 10.78
CA GLN A 62 11.26 11.05 11.52
C GLN A 62 12.65 11.20 10.87
N GLY A 63 12.73 11.87 9.71
CA GLY A 63 13.95 12.04 8.95
C GLY A 63 14.42 10.79 8.19
N CYS A 64 13.53 9.84 7.91
CA CYS A 64 13.86 8.59 7.22
C CYS A 64 14.31 8.85 5.77
N SER A 65 13.61 9.71 5.02
CA SER A 65 14.00 10.11 3.67
C SER A 65 15.36 10.83 3.67
N THR A 66 15.59 11.73 4.64
CA THR A 66 16.89 12.41 4.82
C THR A 66 18.03 11.40 4.98
N TYR A 67 17.80 10.34 5.77
CA TYR A 67 18.78 9.28 5.96
C TYR A 67 19.00 8.47 4.67
N ALA A 68 17.93 8.03 4.00
CA ALA A 68 18.03 7.23 2.79
C ALA A 68 18.77 7.98 1.67
N GLU A 69 18.38 9.23 1.42
CA GLU A 69 19.02 10.12 0.44
C GLU A 69 20.51 10.29 0.71
N ALA A 70 20.87 10.60 1.96
CA ALA A 70 22.27 10.81 2.34
C ALA A 70 23.10 9.51 2.22
N ARG A 71 22.51 8.37 2.59
CA ARG A 71 23.15 7.06 2.43
C ARG A 71 23.44 6.73 0.97
N LEU A 72 22.45 6.90 0.10
CA LEU A 72 22.65 6.64 -1.33
C LEU A 72 23.61 7.65 -1.97
N TYR A 73 23.56 8.94 -1.55
CA TYR A 73 24.54 9.92 -1.97
C TYR A 73 25.98 9.53 -1.55
N HIS A 74 26.18 9.07 -0.31
CA HIS A 74 27.48 8.58 0.15
C HIS A 74 27.99 7.48 -0.78
N LYS A 75 27.16 6.52 -1.12
CA LYS A 75 27.53 5.38 -1.98
C LYS A 75 27.95 5.79 -3.39
N VAL A 76 27.14 6.62 -4.07
CA VAL A 76 27.46 7.03 -5.46
C VAL A 76 28.58 8.05 -5.52
N SER A 77 28.78 8.87 -4.48
CA SER A 77 29.86 9.86 -4.44
C SER A 77 31.24 9.30 -4.09
N GLN A 78 31.29 8.05 -3.56
CA GLN A 78 32.53 7.39 -3.14
C GLN A 78 32.89 6.15 -3.99
N SER A 79 32.04 5.75 -4.93
CA SER A 79 32.22 4.51 -5.71
C SER A 79 32.11 4.75 -7.22
N LYS A 80 32.81 3.95 -8.00
CA LYS A 80 32.73 3.97 -9.47
C LYS A 80 31.59 3.08 -9.99
N GLY A 81 30.98 3.50 -11.10
CA GLY A 81 30.00 2.69 -11.84
C GLY A 81 28.70 2.47 -11.10
N LYS A 82 28.32 3.33 -10.15
CA LYS A 82 27.12 3.15 -9.33
C LYS A 82 26.04 4.16 -9.70
N ARG A 83 24.79 3.68 -9.81
CA ARG A 83 23.61 4.48 -10.12
C ARG A 83 22.61 4.38 -8.97
N ALA A 84 22.19 5.53 -8.45
CA ALA A 84 21.10 5.65 -7.50
C ALA A 84 19.88 6.28 -8.18
N PHE A 85 18.71 5.72 -7.91
CA PHE A 85 17.45 6.25 -8.38
C PHE A 85 16.45 6.38 -7.23
N ILE A 86 15.80 7.53 -7.15
CA ILE A 86 14.81 7.86 -6.15
C ILE A 86 13.48 8.11 -6.82
N LEU A 87 12.41 7.51 -6.31
CA LEU A 87 11.06 7.72 -6.79
C LEU A 87 10.16 8.18 -5.65
N THR A 88 9.36 9.21 -5.92
CA THR A 88 8.42 9.80 -4.96
C THR A 88 6.99 9.77 -5.51
N HIS A 89 6.00 10.01 -4.65
CA HIS A 89 4.59 10.01 -5.03
C HIS A 89 4.17 11.24 -5.86
N GLU A 90 4.84 12.41 -5.67
CA GLU A 90 4.47 13.66 -6.33
C GLU A 90 5.67 14.51 -6.72
N HIS A 91 5.44 15.48 -7.62
CA HIS A 91 6.50 16.30 -8.20
C HIS A 91 7.17 17.23 -7.18
N GLU A 92 6.42 17.82 -6.25
CA GLU A 92 6.95 18.69 -5.22
C GLU A 92 7.90 17.91 -4.27
N ALA A 93 7.48 16.71 -3.85
CA ALA A 93 8.32 15.82 -3.06
C ALA A 93 9.62 15.45 -3.80
N THR A 94 9.55 15.21 -5.13
CA THR A 94 10.73 14.95 -5.97
C THR A 94 11.72 16.13 -5.91
N SER A 95 11.22 17.34 -6.06
CA SER A 95 12.07 18.55 -6.03
C SER A 95 12.71 18.74 -4.65
N ASN A 96 11.94 18.58 -3.58
CA ASN A 96 12.41 18.71 -2.21
C ASN A 96 13.51 17.69 -1.87
N LEU A 97 13.37 16.42 -2.29
CA LEU A 97 14.39 15.40 -2.08
C LEU A 97 15.66 15.72 -2.89
N PHE A 98 15.51 16.16 -4.13
CA PHE A 98 16.68 16.53 -4.92
C PHE A 98 17.44 17.72 -4.36
N ASP A 99 16.77 18.74 -3.81
CA ASP A 99 17.38 19.87 -3.13
C ASP A 99 18.15 19.45 -1.86
N MET A 100 17.68 18.39 -1.16
CA MET A 100 18.49 17.82 -0.07
C MET A 100 19.80 17.25 -0.60
N VAL A 101 19.77 16.49 -1.69
CA VAL A 101 20.97 15.87 -2.26
C VAL A 101 21.95 16.92 -2.79
N ARG A 102 21.45 18.00 -3.40
CA ARG A 102 22.28 19.12 -3.82
C ARG A 102 22.99 19.76 -2.62
N ARG A 103 22.28 19.95 -1.51
CA ARG A 103 22.87 20.48 -0.26
C ARG A 103 23.93 19.53 0.31
N TYR A 104 23.72 18.20 0.26
CA TYR A 104 24.75 17.24 0.64
C TYR A 104 25.99 17.37 -0.24
N HIS A 105 25.79 17.52 -1.54
CA HIS A 105 26.90 17.70 -2.48
C HIS A 105 27.67 19.00 -2.21
N GLU A 106 26.99 20.11 -2.03
CA GLU A 106 27.59 21.44 -1.75
C GLU A 106 28.33 21.42 -0.42
N GLY A 107 27.78 20.80 0.62
CA GLY A 107 28.40 20.68 1.96
C GLY A 107 29.55 19.70 2.05
N ASN A 108 29.72 18.80 1.06
CA ASN A 108 30.78 17.80 1.10
C ASN A 108 32.12 18.33 0.62
N PRO A 109 33.12 18.46 1.52
CA PRO A 109 34.47 18.96 1.15
C PRO A 109 35.22 17.98 0.21
N PHE A 110 34.81 16.73 0.11
CA PHE A 110 35.38 15.70 -0.76
C PHE A 110 34.47 15.36 -1.95
N ARG A 111 33.59 16.29 -2.32
CA ARG A 111 32.63 16.06 -3.41
C ARG A 111 33.33 15.77 -4.73
N PRO A 112 32.83 14.79 -5.49
CA PRO A 112 33.32 14.56 -6.85
C PRO A 112 32.92 15.72 -7.77
N SER A 113 33.66 15.92 -8.84
CA SER A 113 33.28 16.88 -9.89
C SER A 113 31.98 16.43 -10.56
N VAL A 114 31.11 17.39 -10.84
CA VAL A 114 29.84 17.18 -11.54
C VAL A 114 29.99 17.64 -12.98
N SER A 115 29.71 16.77 -13.95
CA SER A 115 29.71 17.12 -15.37
C SER A 115 28.36 17.64 -15.84
N SER A 116 27.26 17.11 -15.25
CA SER A 116 25.92 17.54 -15.53
C SER A 116 25.13 17.61 -14.22
N SER A 117 24.53 18.77 -13.98
CA SER A 117 23.56 18.97 -12.92
C SER A 117 22.35 19.65 -13.52
N ASN A 118 21.23 18.96 -13.53
CA ASN A 118 19.94 19.50 -13.93
C ASN A 118 18.94 19.38 -12.76
N ALA A 119 17.67 19.68 -12.98
CA ALA A 119 16.64 19.66 -11.95
C ALA A 119 16.34 18.24 -11.36
N LYS A 120 16.91 17.17 -11.94
CA LYS A 120 16.57 15.78 -11.58
C LYS A 120 17.76 14.83 -11.52
N GLU A 121 18.98 15.29 -11.82
CA GLU A 121 20.12 14.40 -11.94
C GLU A 121 21.44 15.09 -11.58
N LEU A 122 22.31 14.36 -10.85
CA LEU A 122 23.72 14.66 -10.64
C LEU A 122 24.57 13.56 -11.28
N VAL A 123 25.45 13.91 -12.22
CA VAL A 123 26.35 12.97 -12.90
C VAL A 123 27.79 13.26 -12.50
N PHE A 124 28.48 12.23 -12.03
CA PHE A 124 29.89 12.27 -11.60
C PHE A 124 30.77 11.53 -12.62
N ASP A 125 31.22 12.22 -13.68
CA ASP A 125 31.92 11.62 -14.82
C ASP A 125 33.16 10.82 -14.44
N LYS A 126 34.00 11.38 -13.59
CA LYS A 126 35.24 10.71 -13.14
C LYS A 126 34.98 9.41 -12.41
N LEU A 127 33.79 9.24 -11.87
CA LEU A 127 33.35 8.03 -11.17
C LEU A 127 32.46 7.13 -12.04
N ASP A 128 32.04 7.62 -13.20
CA ASP A 128 30.97 6.97 -13.98
C ASP A 128 29.80 6.57 -13.08
N SER A 129 29.39 7.47 -12.18
CA SER A 129 28.32 7.24 -11.23
C SER A 129 27.30 8.38 -11.28
N GLY A 130 26.11 8.15 -10.74
CA GLY A 130 25.06 9.16 -10.81
C GLY A 130 23.95 8.96 -9.82
N TYR A 131 23.24 10.07 -9.58
CA TYR A 131 22.11 10.17 -8.69
C TYR A 131 20.93 10.83 -9.43
N LYS A 132 19.80 10.14 -9.52
CA LYS A 132 18.63 10.60 -10.28
C LYS A 132 17.36 10.52 -9.45
N VAL A 133 16.46 11.47 -9.66
CA VAL A 133 15.14 11.49 -9.02
C VAL A 133 14.02 11.47 -10.06
N GLY A 134 12.88 10.90 -9.68
CA GLY A 134 11.68 10.82 -10.52
C GLY A 134 10.39 10.86 -9.69
N THR A 135 9.26 11.00 -10.39
CA THR A 135 7.92 11.00 -9.79
C THR A 135 7.14 9.79 -10.28
N ALA A 136 6.47 9.07 -9.38
CA ALA A 136 5.54 8.01 -9.71
C ALA A 136 4.35 8.59 -10.49
N GLY A 137 3.93 7.92 -11.56
CA GLY A 137 2.90 8.45 -12.49
C GLY A 137 3.37 8.50 -13.94
N ASN A 138 4.68 8.50 -14.18
CA ASN A 138 5.23 8.32 -15.52
C ASN A 138 5.60 6.84 -15.74
N LYS A 139 4.87 6.13 -16.58
CA LYS A 139 5.01 4.67 -16.82
C LYS A 139 6.41 4.21 -17.30
N ALA A 140 7.26 5.11 -17.75
CA ALA A 140 8.59 4.78 -18.32
C ALA A 140 9.77 5.06 -17.38
N VAL A 141 9.54 5.49 -16.14
CA VAL A 141 10.60 5.96 -15.24
C VAL A 141 11.33 4.77 -14.60
N GLY A 142 12.66 4.72 -14.77
CA GLY A 142 13.53 3.73 -14.11
C GLY A 142 13.72 2.39 -14.82
N ARG A 143 13.04 2.12 -15.94
CA ARG A 143 13.09 0.82 -16.65
C ARG A 143 14.26 0.66 -17.61
N SER A 144 15.00 1.73 -17.93
CA SER A 144 16.00 1.73 -19.01
C SER A 144 17.46 1.57 -18.57
N GLN A 145 17.72 1.47 -17.26
CA GLN A 145 19.08 1.42 -16.72
C GLN A 145 19.18 0.41 -15.58
N THR A 146 20.31 -0.29 -15.48
CA THR A 146 20.63 -1.08 -14.29
C THR A 146 20.95 -0.14 -13.13
N LEU A 147 20.28 -0.33 -12.01
CA LEU A 147 20.42 0.45 -10.78
C LEU A 147 21.10 -0.40 -9.72
N GLN A 148 22.03 0.19 -8.97
CA GLN A 148 22.58 -0.45 -7.78
C GLN A 148 21.83 -0.04 -6.51
N TYR A 149 21.26 1.18 -6.51
CA TYR A 149 20.58 1.73 -5.35
C TYR A 149 19.24 2.31 -5.74
N PHE A 150 18.22 1.93 -5.02
CA PHE A 150 16.86 2.43 -5.21
C PHE A 150 16.24 2.87 -3.89
N HIS A 151 15.64 4.07 -3.89
CA HIS A 151 14.82 4.56 -2.79
C HIS A 151 13.42 4.91 -3.29
N GLY A 152 12.41 4.23 -2.74
CA GLY A 152 11.01 4.56 -2.91
C GLY A 152 10.51 5.35 -1.70
N SER A 153 10.18 6.62 -1.90
CA SER A 153 9.66 7.49 -0.84
C SER A 153 8.15 7.61 -0.91
N GLU A 154 7.49 7.47 0.25
CA GLU A 154 6.03 7.49 0.43
C GLU A 154 5.31 6.49 -0.48
N VAL A 155 5.81 5.24 -0.52
CA VAL A 155 5.34 4.17 -1.41
C VAL A 155 3.86 3.84 -1.21
N GLY A 156 3.34 3.97 0.01
CA GLY A 156 1.92 3.76 0.32
C GLY A 156 0.97 4.73 -0.39
N PHE A 157 1.50 5.83 -0.95
CA PHE A 157 0.72 6.86 -1.64
C PHE A 157 0.96 6.87 -3.16
N TRP A 158 1.70 5.89 -3.70
CA TRP A 158 1.97 5.86 -5.13
C TRP A 158 0.73 5.49 -5.94
N PRO A 159 0.35 6.27 -6.95
CA PRO A 159 -0.65 5.83 -7.91
C PRO A 159 -0.11 4.62 -8.68
N ASN A 160 -0.89 3.56 -8.82
CA ASN A 160 -0.47 2.30 -9.48
C ASN A 160 0.86 1.72 -8.93
N GLY A 161 1.00 1.72 -7.59
CA GLY A 161 2.25 1.35 -6.91
C GLY A 161 2.78 -0.04 -7.29
N GLU A 162 1.91 -1.02 -7.50
CA GLU A 162 2.29 -2.38 -7.94
C GLU A 162 3.00 -2.37 -9.29
N GLU A 163 2.44 -1.68 -10.29
CA GLU A 163 3.03 -1.60 -11.64
C GLU A 163 4.39 -0.89 -11.62
N HIS A 164 4.49 0.19 -10.83
CA HIS A 164 5.74 0.93 -10.69
C HIS A 164 6.83 0.11 -10.00
N LEU A 165 6.50 -0.52 -8.86
CA LEU A 165 7.47 -1.37 -8.15
C LEU A 165 7.89 -2.57 -8.97
N ALA A 166 6.96 -3.29 -9.59
CA ALA A 166 7.28 -4.43 -10.45
C ALA A 166 8.27 -4.06 -11.56
N GLY A 167 8.11 -2.88 -12.17
CA GLY A 167 9.02 -2.42 -13.23
C GLY A 167 10.40 -2.01 -12.72
N ILE A 168 10.47 -1.31 -11.59
CA ILE A 168 11.74 -0.75 -11.07
C ILE A 168 12.56 -1.81 -10.34
N LEU A 169 11.92 -2.69 -9.58
CA LEU A 169 12.66 -3.71 -8.83
C LEU A 169 13.41 -4.67 -9.71
N GLN A 170 12.96 -4.88 -10.96
CA GLN A 170 13.71 -5.65 -11.97
C GLN A 170 14.98 -4.94 -12.46
N ALA A 171 15.04 -3.61 -12.34
CA ALA A 171 16.23 -2.85 -12.70
C ALA A 171 17.34 -2.91 -11.63
N VAL A 172 17.02 -3.40 -10.42
CA VAL A 172 18.00 -3.58 -9.33
C VAL A 172 18.35 -5.05 -9.19
N PRO A 173 19.54 -5.48 -9.63
CA PRO A 173 19.93 -6.88 -9.57
C PRO A 173 20.07 -7.40 -8.13
N LEU A 174 19.99 -8.72 -7.96
CA LEU A 174 20.17 -9.40 -6.67
C LEU A 174 21.67 -9.63 -6.35
N GLU A 175 22.51 -8.69 -6.74
CA GLU A 175 23.95 -8.72 -6.50
C GLU A 175 24.32 -8.11 -5.16
N ASP A 176 25.52 -8.45 -4.67
CA ASP A 176 26.07 -7.84 -3.47
C ASP A 176 26.21 -6.33 -3.61
N ASP A 177 26.13 -5.62 -2.49
CA ASP A 177 26.15 -4.17 -2.37
C ASP A 177 25.02 -3.42 -3.12
N THR A 178 23.96 -4.12 -3.54
CA THR A 178 22.74 -3.45 -4.03
C THR A 178 21.78 -3.13 -2.90
N GLU A 179 21.10 -1.98 -2.97
CA GLU A 179 20.19 -1.55 -1.92
C GLU A 179 18.84 -1.10 -2.47
N VAL A 180 17.77 -1.62 -1.89
CA VAL A 180 16.39 -1.16 -2.08
C VAL A 180 15.84 -0.74 -0.72
N ILE A 181 15.53 0.54 -0.59
CA ILE A 181 14.92 1.12 0.60
C ILE A 181 13.54 1.66 0.20
N LEU A 182 12.49 1.09 0.73
CA LEU A 182 11.11 1.56 0.54
C LEU A 182 10.61 2.12 1.86
N GLU A 183 10.10 3.36 1.85
CA GLU A 183 9.63 3.99 3.08
C GLU A 183 8.28 4.68 2.88
N SER A 184 7.44 4.62 3.92
CA SER A 184 6.16 5.31 3.94
C SER A 184 5.61 5.42 5.37
N THR A 185 4.73 6.40 5.59
CA THR A 185 3.67 6.27 6.58
C THR A 185 2.63 5.29 6.05
N ALA A 186 1.77 4.77 6.92
CA ALA A 186 0.67 3.92 6.48
C ALA A 186 -0.36 4.73 5.67
N ASN A 187 -1.01 4.07 4.72
CA ASN A 187 -2.12 4.64 3.94
C ASN A 187 -3.25 3.62 3.84
N GLY A 188 -3.82 3.27 5.00
CA GLY A 188 -4.92 2.33 5.09
C GLY A 188 -4.55 0.86 4.94
N VAL A 189 -5.58 0.02 5.03
CA VAL A 189 -5.50 -1.42 4.82
C VAL A 189 -5.61 -1.69 3.33
N GLY A 190 -4.52 -2.15 2.71
CA GLY A 190 -4.44 -2.49 1.29
C GLY A 190 -3.36 -1.72 0.53
N GLY A 191 -3.17 -2.10 -0.73
CA GLY A 191 -2.12 -1.57 -1.60
C GLY A 191 -0.75 -2.20 -1.37
N VAL A 192 0.13 -2.01 -2.35
CA VAL A 192 1.41 -2.72 -2.44
C VAL A 192 2.30 -2.58 -1.20
N PHE A 193 2.36 -1.39 -0.59
CA PHE A 193 3.20 -1.18 0.58
C PHE A 193 2.67 -1.94 1.81
N TYR A 194 1.33 -1.92 2.03
CA TYR A 194 0.70 -2.71 3.07
C TYR A 194 0.97 -4.20 2.89
N ASP A 195 0.74 -4.75 1.69
CA ASP A 195 0.93 -6.17 1.41
C ASP A 195 2.40 -6.61 1.60
N MET A 196 3.36 -5.78 1.18
CA MET A 196 4.78 -6.01 1.43
C MET A 196 5.13 -6.00 2.92
N VAL A 197 4.55 -5.07 3.70
CA VAL A 197 4.75 -5.00 5.15
C VAL A 197 4.19 -6.24 5.83
N GLN A 198 2.96 -6.67 5.47
CA GLN A 198 2.36 -7.90 6.00
C GLN A 198 3.22 -9.13 5.69
N THR A 199 3.71 -9.24 4.46
CA THR A 199 4.61 -10.33 4.03
C THR A 199 5.90 -10.34 4.85
N ALA A 200 6.53 -9.18 5.04
CA ALA A 200 7.74 -9.06 5.83
C ALA A 200 7.52 -9.36 7.33
N GLN A 201 6.36 -9.00 7.90
CA GLN A 201 5.99 -9.34 9.28
C GLN A 201 5.86 -10.85 9.51
N ARG A 202 5.39 -11.59 8.50
CA ARG A 202 5.35 -13.06 8.55
C ARG A 202 6.71 -13.72 8.34
N GLY A 203 7.77 -12.92 8.11
CA GLY A 203 9.10 -13.43 7.79
C GLY A 203 9.21 -14.04 6.38
N GLU A 204 8.29 -13.70 5.49
CA GLU A 204 8.26 -14.18 4.11
C GLU A 204 8.98 -13.22 3.16
N GLY A 205 9.56 -13.77 2.10
CA GLY A 205 10.29 -12.98 1.10
C GLY A 205 11.65 -12.49 1.58
N GLN A 206 12.20 -11.50 0.88
CA GLN A 206 13.55 -10.98 1.13
C GLN A 206 13.58 -9.60 1.82
N TYR A 207 12.42 -8.96 1.99
CA TYR A 207 12.35 -7.65 2.61
C TYR A 207 12.27 -7.76 4.13
N ARG A 208 13.07 -6.92 4.81
CA ARG A 208 13.02 -6.77 6.27
C ARG A 208 12.22 -5.52 6.63
N LEU A 209 11.23 -5.68 7.52
CA LEU A 209 10.50 -4.54 8.08
C LEU A 209 11.34 -3.84 9.16
N ILE A 210 11.46 -2.52 9.04
CA ILE A 210 11.99 -1.62 10.06
C ILE A 210 10.86 -0.68 10.46
N PHE A 211 10.42 -0.78 11.70
CA PHE A 211 9.37 0.09 12.22
C PHE A 211 9.97 1.20 13.09
N VAL A 212 9.49 2.44 12.89
CA VAL A 212 9.94 3.63 13.61
C VAL A 212 8.75 4.31 14.29
N PRO A 213 8.58 4.16 15.61
CA PRO A 213 7.48 4.75 16.35
C PRO A 213 7.64 6.26 16.50
N TRP A 214 6.52 6.99 16.63
CA TRP A 214 6.51 8.45 16.71
C TRP A 214 7.31 9.01 17.90
N PHE A 215 7.26 8.34 19.05
CA PHE A 215 7.85 8.83 20.29
C PHE A 215 9.39 8.76 20.33
N TRP A 216 10.04 8.31 19.26
CA TRP A 216 11.49 8.43 19.11
C TRP A 216 11.93 9.81 18.61
N GLN A 217 10.97 10.62 18.13
CA GLN A 217 11.25 12.00 17.70
C GLN A 217 11.25 12.92 18.91
N PRO A 218 12.41 13.56 19.23
CA PRO A 218 12.53 14.41 20.43
C PRO A 218 11.61 15.64 20.43
N GLU A 219 11.16 16.08 19.27
CA GLU A 219 10.28 17.25 19.12
C GLU A 219 8.79 16.92 19.40
N TYR A 220 8.44 15.65 19.52
CA TYR A 220 7.07 15.23 19.80
C TYR A 220 6.80 15.17 21.30
N GLN A 221 6.98 16.31 21.92
CA GLN A 221 6.71 16.59 23.33
C GLN A 221 6.27 18.04 23.51
N MET A 222 5.50 18.31 24.55
CA MET A 222 4.97 19.62 24.88
C MET A 222 4.92 19.75 26.39
N MET A 223 5.27 20.92 26.94
CA MET A 223 5.22 21.17 28.38
C MET A 223 3.84 20.80 28.94
N ALA A 224 3.82 19.82 29.80
CA ALA A 224 2.58 19.35 30.44
C ALA A 224 2.21 20.28 31.61
N PRO A 225 0.91 20.62 31.75
CA PRO A 225 0.46 21.38 32.92
C PRO A 225 0.59 20.53 34.19
N SER A 226 0.84 21.16 35.33
CA SER A 226 0.94 20.46 36.63
C SER A 226 -0.34 19.76 37.06
N SER A 227 -1.48 20.11 36.44
CA SER A 227 -2.80 19.49 36.65
C SER A 227 -3.12 18.43 35.59
N LEU A 228 -2.12 17.88 34.90
CA LEU A 228 -2.37 16.83 33.90
C LEU A 228 -2.87 15.56 34.58
N GLU A 229 -4.12 15.23 34.35
CA GLU A 229 -4.70 13.95 34.73
C GLU A 229 -4.78 13.05 33.48
N LEU A 230 -4.15 11.88 33.55
CA LEU A 230 -4.22 10.86 32.51
C LEU A 230 -5.39 9.92 32.77
N THR A 231 -6.07 9.51 31.72
CA THR A 231 -7.08 8.45 31.80
C THR A 231 -6.42 7.09 32.07
N SER A 232 -7.19 6.08 32.46
CA SER A 232 -6.69 4.71 32.67
C SER A 232 -5.95 4.15 31.46
N ASP A 233 -6.48 4.39 30.25
CA ASP A 233 -5.90 3.94 29.00
C ASP A 233 -4.58 4.67 28.69
N GLU A 234 -4.55 5.98 28.96
CA GLU A 234 -3.33 6.79 28.77
C GLU A 234 -2.23 6.37 29.76
N ILE A 235 -2.57 6.04 31.01
CA ILE A 235 -1.62 5.50 31.99
C ILE A 235 -1.04 4.16 31.52
N GLN A 236 -1.87 3.31 30.94
CA GLN A 236 -1.41 2.05 30.39
C GLN A 236 -0.46 2.25 29.20
N ILE A 237 -0.81 3.15 28.27
CA ILE A 237 0.03 3.52 27.14
C ILE A 237 1.37 4.08 27.63
N GLN A 238 1.34 5.03 28.56
CA GLN A 238 2.52 5.64 29.12
C GLN A 238 3.48 4.59 29.70
N LYS A 239 2.96 3.65 30.51
CA LYS A 239 3.74 2.59 31.12
C LYS A 239 4.28 1.58 30.09
N THR A 240 3.48 1.23 29.10
CA THR A 240 3.86 0.23 28.09
C THR A 240 5.02 0.72 27.22
N TYR A 241 5.04 2.00 26.88
CA TYR A 241 6.03 2.57 25.96
C TYR A 241 7.04 3.49 26.62
N ASP A 242 7.03 3.58 27.96
CA ASP A 242 7.89 4.45 28.76
C ASP A 242 7.88 5.90 28.28
N LEU A 243 6.67 6.45 28.15
CA LEU A 243 6.46 7.83 27.67
C LEU A 243 6.48 8.82 28.83
N THR A 244 6.97 10.04 28.57
CA THR A 244 6.92 11.14 29.53
C THR A 244 5.54 11.82 29.54
N ASP A 245 5.26 12.60 30.58
CA ASP A 245 4.03 13.41 30.66
C ASP A 245 3.95 14.42 29.51
N GLU A 246 5.10 14.97 29.08
CA GLU A 246 5.19 15.89 27.94
C GLU A 246 4.83 15.21 26.63
N GLN A 247 5.25 13.96 26.45
CA GLN A 247 4.88 13.17 25.28
C GLN A 247 3.40 12.78 25.28
N MET A 248 2.86 12.40 26.45
CA MET A 248 1.43 12.10 26.60
C MET A 248 0.57 13.33 26.36
N PHE A 249 0.98 14.49 26.87
CA PHE A 249 0.28 15.76 26.62
C PHE A 249 0.36 16.17 25.15
N TRP A 250 1.50 16.00 24.50
CA TRP A 250 1.65 16.22 23.06
C TRP A 250 0.73 15.29 22.25
N ARG A 251 0.69 13.98 22.59
CA ARG A 251 -0.19 12.99 21.96
C ARG A 251 -1.64 13.44 22.02
N ARG A 252 -2.12 13.80 23.20
CA ARG A 252 -3.51 14.24 23.44
C ARG A 252 -3.84 15.47 22.56
N ASN A 253 -2.97 16.49 22.56
CA ASN A 253 -3.18 17.68 21.76
C ASN A 253 -3.13 17.39 20.26
N LYS A 254 -2.25 16.49 19.81
CA LYS A 254 -2.18 16.11 18.40
C LYS A 254 -3.45 15.35 17.96
N ILE A 255 -4.03 14.50 18.80
CA ILE A 255 -5.31 13.85 18.53
C ILE A 255 -6.43 14.88 18.40
N TYR A 256 -6.49 15.89 19.29
CA TYR A 256 -7.45 16.99 19.18
C TYR A 256 -7.29 17.81 17.89
N GLU A 257 -6.05 18.10 17.51
CA GLU A 257 -5.74 18.81 16.26
C GLU A 257 -6.21 18.01 15.02
N LEU A 258 -5.95 16.72 15.00
CA LEU A 258 -6.34 15.82 13.92
C LEU A 258 -7.84 15.46 13.97
N ARG A 259 -8.53 15.70 15.09
CA ARG A 259 -9.93 15.34 15.35
C ARG A 259 -10.24 13.85 15.13
N SER A 260 -9.23 13.00 15.22
CA SER A 260 -9.34 11.57 14.99
C SER A 260 -8.16 10.84 15.63
N GLU A 261 -8.45 9.92 16.56
CA GLU A 261 -7.43 9.05 17.13
C GLU A 261 -6.91 8.05 16.07
N ASP A 262 -7.78 7.60 15.19
CA ASP A 262 -7.40 6.73 14.11
C ASP A 262 -6.40 7.39 13.17
N LEU A 263 -6.65 8.63 12.75
CA LEU A 263 -5.70 9.38 11.94
C LEU A 263 -4.38 9.62 12.70
N PHE A 264 -4.44 9.81 14.02
CA PHE A 264 -3.23 9.89 14.83
C PHE A 264 -2.44 8.58 14.77
N ARG A 265 -3.08 7.43 14.94
CA ARG A 265 -2.41 6.11 14.86
C ARG A 265 -1.76 5.87 13.50
N GLN A 266 -2.41 6.29 12.42
CA GLN A 266 -1.85 6.20 11.07
C GLN A 266 -0.60 7.07 10.91
N GLU A 267 -0.68 8.34 11.30
CA GLU A 267 0.37 9.33 11.08
C GLU A 267 1.49 9.24 12.14
N TYR A 268 1.14 8.81 13.34
CA TYR A 268 2.02 8.71 14.52
C TYR A 268 1.86 7.37 15.24
N PRO A 269 2.15 6.25 14.56
CA PRO A 269 1.96 4.92 15.14
C PRO A 269 2.94 4.63 16.28
N MET A 270 2.48 3.86 17.26
CA MET A 270 3.30 3.26 18.33
C MET A 270 3.78 1.86 17.96
N THR A 271 3.01 1.14 17.13
CA THR A 271 3.34 -0.18 16.62
C THR A 271 3.07 -0.28 15.12
N ALA A 272 3.72 -1.25 14.45
CA ALA A 272 3.51 -1.48 13.02
C ALA A 272 2.07 -1.92 12.70
N ASN A 273 1.45 -2.66 13.62
CA ASN A 273 0.09 -3.16 13.41
C ASN A 273 -0.94 -2.03 13.47
N GLU A 274 -0.85 -1.13 14.46
CA GLU A 274 -1.83 -0.05 14.58
C GLU A 274 -1.75 0.98 13.44
N ALA A 275 -0.58 1.12 12.81
CA ALA A 275 -0.38 2.08 11.73
C ALA A 275 -1.39 1.91 10.58
N PHE A 276 -1.79 0.68 10.29
CA PHE A 276 -2.72 0.36 9.20
C PHE A 276 -4.18 0.23 9.66
N ILE A 277 -4.45 0.21 10.97
CA ILE A 277 -5.79 0.02 11.52
C ILE A 277 -6.71 1.20 11.17
N SER A 278 -6.12 2.35 10.88
CA SER A 278 -6.87 3.56 10.66
C SER A 278 -6.51 4.25 9.37
N SER A 279 -7.42 4.26 8.42
CA SER A 279 -7.38 5.25 7.37
C SER A 279 -8.74 5.48 6.77
N GLY A 280 -9.18 6.70 6.90
CA GLY A 280 -10.36 7.20 6.25
C GLY A 280 -11.68 6.80 6.95
N ARG A 281 -12.76 7.41 6.49
CA ARG A 281 -14.14 7.05 6.84
C ARG A 281 -14.47 5.72 6.13
N THR A 282 -13.86 4.63 6.56
CA THR A 282 -14.24 3.31 6.06
C THR A 282 -15.64 2.97 6.58
N VAL A 283 -16.48 2.41 5.72
CA VAL A 283 -17.82 1.91 6.09
C VAL A 283 -17.69 0.85 7.20
N PHE A 284 -16.62 0.07 7.16
CA PHE A 284 -16.31 -0.97 8.15
C PHE A 284 -15.06 -0.62 8.96
N PRO A 285 -15.05 -0.82 10.28
CA PRO A 285 -13.85 -0.69 11.09
C PRO A 285 -12.70 -1.55 10.55
N ALA A 286 -11.49 -0.99 10.51
CA ALA A 286 -10.32 -1.70 9.99
C ALA A 286 -10.02 -2.99 10.76
N THR A 287 -10.29 -3.02 12.08
CA THR A 287 -10.17 -4.23 12.91
C THR A 287 -11.08 -5.37 12.43
N TRP A 288 -12.28 -5.05 11.96
CA TRP A 288 -13.20 -6.04 11.40
C TRP A 288 -12.71 -6.56 10.05
N LEU A 289 -12.17 -5.66 9.21
CA LEU A 289 -11.59 -6.04 7.92
C LEU A 289 -10.37 -6.95 8.09
N MET A 290 -9.52 -6.66 9.07
CA MET A 290 -8.36 -7.50 9.38
C MET A 290 -8.79 -8.88 9.90
N ALA A 291 -9.72 -8.93 10.85
CA ALA A 291 -10.25 -10.20 11.35
C ALA A 291 -10.90 -11.04 10.23
N ALA A 292 -11.71 -10.40 9.38
CA ALA A 292 -12.30 -11.07 8.23
C ALA A 292 -11.24 -11.58 7.22
N ARG A 293 -10.17 -10.80 7.00
CA ARG A 293 -9.07 -11.21 6.12
C ARG A 293 -8.31 -12.43 6.66
N ASP A 294 -8.08 -12.49 7.98
CA ASP A 294 -7.40 -13.63 8.63
C ASP A 294 -8.23 -14.93 8.53
N GLU A 295 -9.54 -14.81 8.35
CA GLU A 295 -10.45 -15.94 8.09
C GLU A 295 -10.52 -16.34 6.61
N CYS A 296 -10.00 -15.52 5.69
CA CYS A 296 -9.99 -15.83 4.26
C CYS A 296 -8.99 -16.93 3.93
N TYR A 297 -9.37 -17.81 3.03
CA TYR A 297 -8.52 -18.87 2.50
C TYR A 297 -8.67 -18.99 0.98
N SER A 298 -7.68 -19.60 0.33
CA SER A 298 -7.66 -19.75 -1.12
C SER A 298 -8.81 -20.64 -1.61
N ALA A 299 -9.34 -20.33 -2.79
CA ALA A 299 -10.35 -21.18 -3.44
C ALA A 299 -9.79 -22.59 -3.67
N LYS A 300 -10.64 -23.60 -3.48
CA LYS A 300 -10.30 -25.01 -3.70
C LYS A 300 -10.23 -25.36 -5.18
N ILE A 301 -11.08 -24.72 -6.00
CA ILE A 301 -11.15 -24.92 -7.44
C ILE A 301 -11.12 -23.55 -8.12
N ILE A 302 -10.33 -23.45 -9.19
CA ILE A 302 -10.34 -22.34 -10.14
C ILE A 302 -10.80 -22.91 -11.47
N ALA A 303 -11.84 -22.33 -12.07
CA ALA A 303 -12.51 -22.89 -13.22
C ALA A 303 -13.15 -21.81 -14.11
N ASP A 304 -13.59 -22.21 -15.28
CA ASP A 304 -14.67 -21.56 -16.03
C ASP A 304 -15.96 -22.40 -15.87
N ILE A 305 -17.12 -21.87 -16.22
CA ILE A 305 -18.38 -22.58 -16.21
C ILE A 305 -18.90 -22.77 -17.64
N ASN A 306 -19.29 -23.97 -17.99
CA ASN A 306 -19.97 -24.23 -19.26
C ASN A 306 -21.40 -23.66 -19.18
N ILE A 307 -21.69 -22.64 -19.97
CA ILE A 307 -22.99 -21.93 -19.97
C ILE A 307 -24.17 -22.79 -20.44
N ASN A 308 -23.93 -23.94 -21.11
CA ASN A 308 -24.97 -24.81 -21.62
C ASN A 308 -25.24 -25.98 -20.67
N THR A 309 -24.22 -26.55 -20.03
CA THR A 309 -24.33 -27.74 -19.16
C THR A 309 -24.26 -27.40 -17.68
N ALA A 310 -23.85 -26.17 -17.32
CA ALA A 310 -23.55 -25.70 -15.96
C ALA A 310 -22.44 -26.54 -15.26
N GLU A 311 -21.59 -27.22 -16.03
CA GLU A 311 -20.44 -27.96 -15.51
C GLU A 311 -19.22 -27.06 -15.33
N LEU A 312 -18.41 -27.37 -14.32
CA LEU A 312 -17.14 -26.70 -14.09
C LEU A 312 -16.07 -27.22 -15.02
N ILE A 313 -15.31 -26.33 -15.62
CA ILE A 313 -14.12 -26.60 -16.44
C ILE A 313 -12.92 -26.06 -15.70
N GLU A 314 -12.18 -26.93 -14.99
CA GLU A 314 -11.01 -26.52 -14.24
C GLU A 314 -9.96 -25.89 -15.17
N LYS A 315 -9.46 -24.69 -14.76
CA LYS A 315 -8.51 -23.92 -15.55
C LYS A 315 -7.76 -22.96 -14.64
N GLN A 316 -6.42 -22.93 -14.72
CA GLN A 316 -5.56 -22.12 -13.82
C GLN A 316 -5.86 -20.62 -13.83
N ASP A 317 -6.27 -20.08 -14.97
CA ASP A 317 -6.64 -18.69 -15.19
C ASP A 317 -8.18 -18.49 -15.33
N GLY A 318 -8.97 -19.41 -14.78
CA GLY A 318 -10.44 -19.35 -14.80
C GLY A 318 -10.98 -18.17 -14.00
N CYS A 319 -12.10 -17.61 -14.47
CA CYS A 319 -12.77 -16.49 -13.83
C CYS A 319 -13.66 -16.88 -12.65
N LEU A 320 -13.94 -18.18 -12.46
CA LEU A 320 -14.77 -18.72 -11.38
C LEU A 320 -13.88 -19.35 -10.31
N LYS A 321 -13.95 -18.81 -9.10
CA LYS A 321 -13.33 -19.35 -7.89
C LYS A 321 -14.38 -20.07 -7.07
N VAL A 322 -14.12 -21.30 -6.64
CA VAL A 322 -15.05 -22.12 -5.85
C VAL A 322 -14.38 -22.54 -4.55
N TRP A 323 -14.96 -22.15 -3.43
CA TRP A 323 -14.57 -22.58 -2.09
C TRP A 323 -15.31 -23.82 -1.64
N ASP A 324 -16.63 -23.89 -1.92
CA ASP A 324 -17.45 -25.06 -1.63
C ASP A 324 -18.41 -25.36 -2.77
N LEU A 325 -18.43 -26.63 -3.17
CA LEU A 325 -19.40 -27.15 -4.14
C LEU A 325 -20.83 -27.19 -3.55
N PRO A 326 -21.86 -27.06 -4.37
CA PRO A 326 -23.25 -27.05 -3.91
C PRO A 326 -23.63 -28.34 -3.22
N LYS A 327 -24.22 -28.25 -2.02
CA LYS A 327 -24.72 -29.36 -1.21
C LYS A 327 -26.25 -29.57 -1.42
N THR A 328 -26.72 -30.83 -1.32
CA THR A 328 -28.12 -31.18 -1.63
C THR A 328 -29.16 -30.47 -0.78
N ASN A 329 -28.86 -30.19 0.47
CA ASN A 329 -29.81 -29.67 1.45
C ASN A 329 -29.52 -28.19 1.84
N ARG A 330 -28.83 -27.43 0.99
CA ARG A 330 -28.53 -26.03 1.26
C ARG A 330 -29.16 -25.11 0.21
N ARG A 331 -29.52 -23.92 0.67
CA ARG A 331 -29.99 -22.81 -0.15
C ARG A 331 -28.84 -21.85 -0.42
N TYR A 332 -28.90 -21.20 -1.58
CA TYR A 332 -27.85 -20.26 -2.03
C TYR A 332 -28.50 -18.99 -2.53
N VAL A 333 -27.75 -17.89 -2.42
CA VAL A 333 -28.07 -16.62 -3.02
C VAL A 333 -26.94 -16.17 -3.91
N ILE A 334 -27.24 -15.45 -4.97
CA ILE A 334 -26.26 -14.83 -5.88
C ILE A 334 -26.53 -13.33 -5.92
N GLY A 335 -25.51 -12.54 -5.61
CA GLY A 335 -25.47 -11.09 -5.88
C GLY A 335 -24.62 -10.84 -7.11
N ALA A 336 -25.13 -10.08 -8.09
CA ALA A 336 -24.41 -9.82 -9.33
C ALA A 336 -24.39 -8.33 -9.67
N ASP A 337 -23.19 -7.81 -9.94
CA ASP A 337 -22.90 -6.49 -10.47
C ASP A 337 -22.47 -6.60 -11.94
N VAL A 338 -23.02 -5.74 -12.80
CA VAL A 338 -22.92 -5.87 -14.25
C VAL A 338 -22.18 -4.71 -14.88
N ALA A 339 -21.01 -4.99 -15.43
CA ALA A 339 -20.21 -4.04 -16.21
C ALA A 339 -20.44 -4.19 -17.71
N GLU A 340 -19.91 -3.25 -18.49
CA GLU A 340 -20.06 -3.18 -19.95
C GLU A 340 -19.30 -4.29 -20.71
N GLY A 341 -18.29 -4.90 -20.07
CA GLY A 341 -17.48 -5.98 -20.66
C GLY A 341 -16.38 -5.52 -21.60
N LEU A 342 -16.04 -4.24 -21.61
CA LEU A 342 -14.96 -3.69 -22.43
C LEU A 342 -13.57 -4.07 -21.88
N GLU A 343 -12.60 -4.22 -22.78
CA GLU A 343 -11.21 -4.59 -22.42
C GLU A 343 -10.56 -3.62 -21.43
N LYS A 344 -10.88 -2.32 -21.53
CA LYS A 344 -10.40 -1.26 -20.61
C LYS A 344 -11.45 -0.80 -19.60
N GLY A 345 -12.62 -1.43 -19.56
CA GLY A 345 -13.72 -1.12 -18.63
C GLY A 345 -13.64 -1.88 -17.32
N ASP A 346 -14.69 -1.73 -16.50
CA ASP A 346 -14.86 -2.41 -15.23
C ASP A 346 -15.13 -3.91 -15.41
N PHE A 347 -15.05 -4.66 -14.32
CA PHE A 347 -15.33 -6.08 -14.28
C PHE A 347 -16.77 -6.33 -13.84
N SER A 348 -17.43 -7.34 -14.45
CA SER A 348 -18.63 -7.92 -13.88
C SER A 348 -18.26 -8.89 -12.76
N CYS A 349 -19.09 -8.95 -11.72
CA CYS A 349 -18.89 -9.82 -10.57
C CYS A 349 -20.19 -10.55 -10.18
N ALA A 350 -20.06 -11.80 -9.74
CA ALA A 350 -21.15 -12.55 -9.14
C ALA A 350 -20.64 -13.34 -7.93
N ASP A 351 -21.17 -13.03 -6.75
CA ASP A 351 -20.85 -13.71 -5.50
C ASP A 351 -21.96 -14.68 -5.12
N VAL A 352 -21.58 -15.90 -4.81
CA VAL A 352 -22.50 -16.94 -4.34
C VAL A 352 -22.30 -17.15 -2.85
N LEU A 353 -23.36 -16.95 -2.07
CA LEU A 353 -23.37 -17.19 -0.63
C LEU A 353 -24.27 -18.36 -0.29
N ASP A 354 -23.89 -19.12 0.75
CA ASP A 354 -24.77 -20.13 1.33
C ASP A 354 -25.74 -19.51 2.36
N GLU A 355 -26.63 -20.32 2.93
CA GLU A 355 -27.63 -19.88 3.91
C GLU A 355 -27.04 -19.40 5.26
N ASP A 356 -25.80 -19.72 5.54
CA ASP A 356 -25.05 -19.25 6.72
C ASP A 356 -24.31 -17.93 6.44
N GLY A 357 -24.36 -17.43 5.18
CA GLY A 357 -23.69 -16.20 4.76
C GLY A 357 -22.24 -16.39 4.31
N ASN A 358 -21.76 -17.64 4.18
CA ASN A 358 -20.39 -17.88 3.71
C ASN A 358 -20.34 -17.76 2.20
N GLN A 359 -19.29 -17.10 1.68
CA GLN A 359 -18.99 -17.08 0.25
C GLN A 359 -18.50 -18.44 -0.20
N VAL A 360 -19.25 -19.08 -1.08
CA VAL A 360 -18.95 -20.42 -1.59
C VAL A 360 -18.42 -20.44 -3.02
N ALA A 361 -18.72 -19.39 -3.79
CA ALA A 361 -18.11 -19.17 -5.11
C ALA A 361 -18.11 -17.67 -5.47
N GLN A 362 -17.20 -17.29 -6.37
CA GLN A 362 -17.16 -15.97 -6.98
C GLN A 362 -16.76 -16.11 -8.44
N TRP A 363 -17.54 -15.50 -9.31
CA TRP A 363 -17.11 -15.24 -10.68
C TRP A 363 -16.70 -13.77 -10.81
N HIS A 364 -15.56 -13.52 -11.41
CA HIS A 364 -15.06 -12.15 -11.61
C HIS A 364 -14.32 -12.07 -12.94
N GLY A 365 -14.82 -11.26 -13.88
CA GLY A 365 -14.22 -11.20 -15.20
C GLY A 365 -14.82 -10.12 -16.10
N LYS A 366 -14.31 -10.04 -17.33
CA LYS A 366 -14.81 -9.16 -18.38
C LYS A 366 -15.65 -9.96 -19.35
N ILE A 367 -16.94 -9.65 -19.44
CA ILE A 367 -17.91 -10.33 -20.27
C ILE A 367 -19.01 -9.35 -20.65
N SER A 368 -19.56 -9.47 -21.84
CA SER A 368 -20.69 -8.64 -22.25
C SER A 368 -21.95 -8.96 -21.42
N PRO A 369 -22.84 -7.97 -21.17
CA PRO A 369 -24.01 -8.15 -20.32
C PRO A 369 -24.96 -9.28 -20.72
N ASP A 370 -25.07 -9.58 -22.01
CA ASP A 370 -25.87 -10.69 -22.55
C ASP A 370 -25.25 -12.05 -22.21
N HIS A 371 -23.96 -12.25 -22.48
CA HIS A 371 -23.24 -13.47 -22.11
C HIS A 371 -23.13 -13.63 -20.58
N PHE A 372 -23.08 -12.52 -19.83
CA PHE A 372 -23.12 -12.57 -18.37
C PHE A 372 -24.48 -13.12 -17.88
N GLY A 373 -25.58 -12.81 -18.58
CA GLY A 373 -26.89 -13.40 -18.31
C GLY A 373 -26.92 -14.92 -18.51
N ASP A 374 -26.25 -15.42 -19.56
CA ASP A 374 -26.09 -16.86 -19.81
C ASP A 374 -25.25 -17.53 -18.71
N LEU A 375 -24.15 -16.90 -18.31
CA LEU A 375 -23.28 -17.37 -17.25
C LEU A 375 -24.01 -17.42 -15.90
N LEU A 376 -24.72 -16.36 -15.53
CA LEU A 376 -25.50 -16.31 -14.30
C LEU A 376 -26.60 -17.38 -14.27
N TYR A 377 -27.23 -17.65 -15.41
CA TYR A 377 -28.18 -18.78 -15.52
C TYR A 377 -27.50 -20.10 -15.17
N ALA A 378 -26.34 -20.40 -15.79
CA ALA A 378 -25.56 -21.60 -15.53
C ALA A 378 -25.10 -21.70 -14.07
N LEU A 379 -24.55 -20.62 -13.53
CA LEU A 379 -24.08 -20.53 -12.14
C LEU A 379 -25.26 -20.75 -11.16
N GLY A 380 -26.39 -20.10 -11.40
CA GLY A 380 -27.57 -20.26 -10.59
C GLY A 380 -28.14 -21.69 -10.63
N MET A 381 -28.11 -22.36 -11.79
CA MET A 381 -28.51 -23.77 -11.93
C MET A 381 -27.53 -24.69 -11.21
N LEU A 382 -26.24 -24.48 -11.31
CA LEU A 382 -25.19 -25.19 -10.55
C LEU A 382 -25.46 -25.09 -9.05
N TYR A 383 -25.73 -23.90 -8.53
CA TYR A 383 -26.05 -23.68 -7.12
C TYR A 383 -27.56 -23.80 -6.81
N ARG A 384 -28.19 -24.84 -7.38
CA ARG A 384 -29.55 -25.32 -7.04
C ARG A 384 -30.65 -24.29 -7.19
N LYS A 385 -30.62 -23.52 -8.28
CA LYS A 385 -31.55 -22.44 -8.56
C LYS A 385 -31.48 -21.36 -7.47
N ALA A 386 -30.26 -20.94 -7.14
CA ALA A 386 -29.98 -19.90 -6.14
C ALA A 386 -30.90 -18.68 -6.33
N PHE A 387 -31.31 -18.07 -5.24
CA PHE A 387 -32.04 -16.79 -5.31
C PHE A 387 -31.10 -15.70 -5.81
N MET A 388 -31.47 -15.04 -6.91
CA MET A 388 -30.56 -14.20 -7.67
C MET A 388 -30.98 -12.73 -7.64
N GLY A 389 -30.14 -11.87 -7.07
CA GLY A 389 -30.20 -10.43 -7.21
C GLY A 389 -29.19 -9.97 -8.27
N VAL A 390 -29.66 -9.16 -9.21
CA VAL A 390 -28.82 -8.52 -10.23
C VAL A 390 -29.04 -7.02 -10.15
N GLU A 391 -27.94 -6.24 -10.12
CA GLU A 391 -28.04 -4.80 -10.18
C GLU A 391 -28.61 -4.35 -11.53
N ARG A 392 -29.65 -3.50 -11.46
CA ARG A 392 -30.44 -3.10 -12.64
C ARG A 392 -29.91 -1.87 -13.36
N ASN A 393 -28.80 -1.30 -12.94
CA ASN A 393 -28.19 -0.13 -13.54
C ASN A 393 -27.78 -0.41 -14.99
N ASN A 394 -27.91 0.58 -15.89
CA ASN A 394 -27.47 0.57 -17.29
C ASN A 394 -27.48 -0.83 -17.97
N HIS A 395 -26.43 -1.60 -17.79
CA HIS A 395 -26.18 -2.88 -18.45
C HIS A 395 -26.92 -4.06 -17.81
N GLY A 396 -27.32 -3.95 -16.55
CA GLY A 396 -28.04 -5.00 -15.83
C GLY A 396 -29.42 -5.36 -16.39
N LEU A 397 -30.08 -4.43 -17.08
CA LEU A 397 -31.34 -4.72 -17.77
C LEU A 397 -31.19 -5.77 -18.86
N THR A 398 -30.09 -5.77 -19.60
CA THR A 398 -29.78 -6.78 -20.62
C THR A 398 -29.64 -8.15 -19.98
N THR A 399 -28.81 -8.24 -18.93
CA THR A 399 -28.58 -9.46 -18.14
C THR A 399 -29.89 -10.04 -17.57
N LEU A 400 -30.73 -9.17 -16.96
CA LEU A 400 -32.03 -9.57 -16.41
C LEU A 400 -32.99 -10.05 -17.50
N THR A 401 -32.95 -9.45 -18.69
CA THR A 401 -33.78 -9.87 -19.85
C THR A 401 -33.38 -11.26 -20.31
N ILE A 402 -32.11 -11.60 -20.39
CA ILE A 402 -31.62 -12.93 -20.74
C ILE A 402 -32.08 -13.97 -19.70
N LEU A 403 -31.89 -13.69 -18.40
CA LEU A 403 -32.34 -14.57 -17.31
C LEU A 403 -33.85 -14.83 -17.39
N LYS A 404 -34.66 -13.79 -17.63
CA LYS A 404 -36.10 -13.91 -17.80
C LYS A 404 -36.48 -14.75 -19.04
N ASN A 405 -35.86 -14.52 -20.18
CA ASN A 405 -36.12 -15.24 -21.44
C ASN A 405 -35.74 -16.73 -21.30
N LYS A 406 -34.70 -17.05 -20.52
CA LYS A 406 -34.35 -18.44 -20.18
C LYS A 406 -35.26 -19.08 -19.11
N GLY A 407 -36.18 -18.32 -18.54
CA GLY A 407 -37.09 -18.81 -17.51
C GLY A 407 -36.42 -19.12 -16.18
N TYR A 408 -35.37 -18.33 -15.78
CA TYR A 408 -34.76 -18.53 -14.47
C TYR A 408 -35.77 -18.28 -13.35
N PRO A 409 -35.97 -19.25 -12.40
CA PRO A 409 -37.16 -19.24 -11.54
C PRO A 409 -37.07 -18.26 -10.35
N ASN A 410 -35.89 -17.94 -9.87
CA ASN A 410 -35.68 -17.27 -8.56
C ASN A 410 -34.94 -15.95 -8.69
N ILE A 411 -35.53 -14.98 -9.41
CA ILE A 411 -34.93 -13.61 -9.55
C ILE A 411 -35.53 -12.70 -8.49
N TYR A 412 -34.69 -11.88 -7.85
CA TYR A 412 -35.13 -10.84 -6.94
C TYR A 412 -35.98 -9.79 -7.65
N ILE A 413 -37.10 -9.43 -7.03
CA ILE A 413 -38.05 -8.44 -7.52
C ILE A 413 -38.13 -7.30 -6.51
N GLN A 414 -37.76 -6.10 -6.94
CA GLN A 414 -37.92 -4.89 -6.14
C GLN A 414 -39.35 -4.35 -6.28
N GLU A 415 -40.02 -4.11 -5.16
CA GLU A 415 -41.31 -3.45 -5.10
C GLU A 415 -41.11 -1.95 -4.88
N GLU A 416 -41.48 -1.13 -5.86
CA GLU A 416 -41.44 0.34 -5.74
C GLU A 416 -42.85 0.88 -5.55
N LEU A 417 -43.03 1.74 -4.53
CA LEU A 417 -44.25 2.52 -4.32
C LEU A 417 -44.11 3.84 -5.07
N GLU A 418 -44.84 4.03 -6.15
CA GLU A 418 -44.94 5.34 -6.79
C GLU A 418 -45.69 6.31 -5.88
N ARG A 419 -45.05 7.42 -5.48
CA ARG A 419 -45.60 8.45 -4.58
C ARG A 419 -46.56 9.42 -5.28
N GLU A 420 -46.76 9.33 -6.59
CA GLU A 420 -47.63 10.21 -7.35
C GLU A 420 -48.95 9.53 -7.80
N TYR A 421 -50.04 9.97 -7.24
CA TYR A 421 -51.45 9.97 -7.66
C TYR A 421 -52.29 8.66 -7.63
N ASP A 422 -51.76 7.44 -7.78
CA ASP A 422 -52.62 6.26 -7.86
C ASP A 422 -52.24 5.04 -6.99
N GLY A 423 -51.16 5.12 -6.21
CA GLY A 423 -50.76 4.05 -5.28
C GLY A 423 -50.47 2.68 -5.93
N LYS A 424 -50.16 2.63 -7.22
CA LYS A 424 -49.83 1.38 -7.92
C LYS A 424 -48.46 0.89 -7.54
N GLN A 425 -48.38 -0.34 -7.05
CA GLN A 425 -47.11 -1.02 -6.83
C GLN A 425 -46.54 -1.52 -8.18
N PHE A 426 -45.35 -1.07 -8.52
CA PHE A 426 -44.63 -1.59 -9.67
C PHE A 426 -43.59 -2.62 -9.18
N LYS A 427 -43.60 -3.79 -9.83
CA LYS A 427 -42.65 -4.88 -9.61
C LYS A 427 -41.59 -4.83 -10.70
N LYS A 428 -40.34 -4.62 -10.32
CA LYS A 428 -39.21 -4.58 -11.23
C LYS A 428 -38.19 -5.64 -10.87
N LEU A 429 -37.68 -6.38 -11.87
CA LEU A 429 -36.61 -7.36 -11.66
C LEU A 429 -35.32 -6.66 -11.28
N GLY A 430 -34.55 -7.26 -10.37
CA GLY A 430 -33.28 -6.72 -9.86
C GLY A 430 -33.45 -5.56 -8.89
N TRP A 431 -32.36 -5.02 -8.37
CA TRP A 431 -32.36 -3.84 -7.53
C TRP A 431 -31.72 -2.64 -8.26
N LEU A 432 -32.05 -1.44 -7.85
CA LEU A 432 -31.42 -0.19 -8.27
C LEU A 432 -30.60 0.37 -7.10
N THR A 433 -29.35 0.75 -7.38
CA THR A 433 -28.46 1.40 -6.41
C THR A 433 -28.70 2.91 -6.42
#